data_b8c0670c8960a28ff0b64608fa1d8628
#
_entry.id   b8c0670c8960a28ff0b64608fa1d8628
#
_cell.length_a   1.000
_cell.length_b   1.000
_cell.length_c   1.000
_cell.angle_alpha   90.00
_cell.angle_beta   90.00
_cell.angle_gamma   90.00
#
_symmetry.space_group_name_H-M   'P 1'
#
loop_
_entity.id
_entity.type
_entity.pdbx_description
1 polymer ?
#
loop_
_entity_poly.entity_id
_entity_poly.type
_entity_poly.pdbx_seq_one_letter_code
_entity_poly.pdbx_strand_id
1 'polypeptide(L)'
;MRHMSMGRLTAVAAVMAFVGGAAVGAEEKATETTGSGNSFHVGGYVRGWAAFNLQDQPETASNDRWKASMIRGSVLLDMDANTGPVQWKGVVRADREAKTSYLTELERLRATNGTLGGDHQSILENYDQTEIRELWGQFKLGDRTTVRLGKQQIVWGESDFFHAMDVVHGYDLSWRLFFEGENEEWRKPLWLASTKIDVPEAKGQVQAYVRPGLDRCKDIGNTYDIRGGRWFFQPYRGFDLSALTSYDCKHPKGDISDVTGGIRWSGEANSLNYSFAYVNTFSADPVVNSVFAPYGGKSPAGPLADLIHPKIDVLGATVSGYTPAIDAVLSAELAYTIGQPYNVGVGPFTGPTPGGAPQGLGFGGIRKKDTVTMMLRADKNLNLQNLLGTSRPSFSSIQLFDTWIPHLKESEELVRLFAYGAPLTEHNAILTAFSVLNYRSDTVNPSLAIGVDLNHGGGFVIPAVDLVLGDSWRAKIEADIFWTRNVSQTLFDPNPSVQLFGYFNKSNQLTFRLTRQF
;
A
#
# COMPACT_ATOMS: atom_id res chain seq x y z
N MET A 1 -9.21 37.27 14.06
CA MET A 1 -9.04 37.13 12.60
C MET A 1 -7.69 37.72 12.23
N ARG A 2 -6.64 36.91 12.15
CA ARG A 2 -5.31 37.33 11.67
C ARG A 2 -5.20 36.89 10.21
N HIS A 3 -4.77 37.82 9.37
CA HIS A 3 -4.60 37.66 7.92
C HIS A 3 -3.90 36.33 7.55
N MET A 4 -4.59 35.52 6.76
CA MET A 4 -3.91 34.45 5.98
C MET A 4 -2.93 35.16 5.03
N SER A 5 -1.65 34.86 5.16
CA SER A 5 -0.63 35.49 4.31
C SER A 5 -0.85 35.04 2.85
N MET A 6 -0.75 35.99 1.97
CA MET A 6 -0.94 35.88 0.50
C MET A 6 -0.08 34.76 -0.15
N GLY A 7 1.00 34.32 0.51
CA GLY A 7 1.87 33.23 0.04
C GLY A 7 1.25 31.83 0.09
N ARG A 8 0.16 31.62 0.84
CA ARG A 8 -0.52 30.31 0.92
C ARG A 8 -1.52 30.09 -0.20
N LEU A 9 -2.11 31.16 -0.72
CA LEU A 9 -2.98 31.11 -1.90
C LEU A 9 -2.19 30.91 -3.21
N THR A 10 -0.96 31.40 -3.28
CA THR A 10 -0.10 31.27 -4.46
C THR A 10 0.36 29.83 -4.68
N ALA A 11 0.57 29.03 -3.62
CA ALA A 11 0.96 27.62 -3.74
C ALA A 11 -0.19 26.74 -4.29
N VAL A 12 -1.43 26.99 -3.87
CA VAL A 12 -2.60 26.29 -4.40
C VAL A 12 -2.87 26.69 -5.86
N ALA A 13 -2.67 27.98 -6.19
CA ALA A 13 -2.79 28.46 -7.57
C ALA A 13 -1.68 27.91 -8.49
N ALA A 14 -0.46 27.66 -7.98
CA ALA A 14 0.63 27.08 -8.75
C ALA A 14 0.38 25.60 -9.11
N VAL A 15 -0.24 24.81 -8.23
CA VAL A 15 -0.66 23.44 -8.56
C VAL A 15 -1.78 23.43 -9.59
N MET A 16 -2.73 24.36 -9.49
CA MET A 16 -3.80 24.49 -10.49
C MET A 16 -3.27 25.00 -11.85
N ALA A 17 -2.26 25.87 -11.86
CA ALA A 17 -1.63 26.35 -13.08
C ALA A 17 -0.78 25.27 -13.79
N PHE A 18 -0.12 24.39 -13.03
CA PHE A 18 0.63 23.26 -13.56
C PHE A 18 -0.28 22.22 -14.25
N VAL A 19 -1.48 22.00 -13.69
CA VAL A 19 -2.51 21.11 -14.26
C VAL A 19 -3.20 21.73 -15.48
N GLY A 20 -3.27 23.07 -15.57
CA GLY A 20 -3.94 23.77 -16.68
C GLY A 20 -3.13 23.90 -17.97
N GLY A 21 -1.79 23.76 -17.92
CA GLY A 21 -0.90 24.07 -19.05
C GLY A 21 -0.57 22.92 -20.00
N ALA A 22 -0.92 21.69 -19.68
CA ALA A 22 -0.43 20.48 -20.40
C ALA A 22 -1.50 19.73 -21.22
N ALA A 23 -2.62 20.34 -21.55
CA ALA A 23 -3.68 19.62 -22.26
C ALA A 23 -4.18 20.35 -23.49
N VAL A 24 -3.61 20.04 -24.63
CA VAL A 24 -4.22 20.22 -25.94
C VAL A 24 -4.56 18.85 -26.53
N GLY A 25 -5.84 18.56 -26.51
CA GLY A 25 -6.59 17.76 -27.46
C GLY A 25 -6.23 16.30 -27.68
N ALA A 26 -7.09 15.43 -27.23
CA ALA A 26 -7.66 14.37 -28.08
C ALA A 26 -8.80 13.69 -27.33
N GLU A 27 -10.00 14.00 -27.74
CA GLU A 27 -11.19 13.21 -27.41
C GLU A 27 -11.33 12.16 -28.51
N GLU A 28 -11.09 10.87 -28.20
CA GLU A 28 -11.50 9.79 -29.07
C GLU A 28 -12.14 8.67 -28.23
N LYS A 29 -13.43 8.47 -28.49
CA LYS A 29 -14.24 7.42 -27.88
C LYS A 29 -13.64 6.06 -28.22
N ALA A 30 -13.42 5.25 -27.17
CA ALA A 30 -13.14 3.83 -27.34
C ALA A 30 -14.24 3.16 -28.16
N THR A 31 -13.93 2.79 -29.38
CA THR A 31 -14.73 1.88 -30.19
C THR A 31 -14.12 0.49 -30.03
N GLU A 32 -14.84 -0.41 -29.35
CA GLU A 32 -14.53 -1.83 -29.41
C GLU A 32 -14.65 -2.30 -30.86
N THR A 33 -13.54 -2.43 -31.53
CA THR A 33 -13.47 -3.11 -32.82
C THR A 33 -12.91 -4.51 -32.60
N THR A 34 -13.79 -5.50 -32.57
CA THR A 34 -13.46 -6.90 -32.85
C THR A 34 -13.09 -7.04 -34.34
N GLY A 35 -11.90 -6.65 -34.69
CA GLY A 35 -11.35 -6.77 -36.03
C GLY A 35 -9.86 -7.02 -35.96
N SER A 36 -9.34 -7.92 -36.79
CA SER A 36 -7.91 -8.27 -36.95
C SER A 36 -7.07 -7.13 -37.55
N GLY A 37 -7.24 -5.91 -37.07
CA GLY A 37 -6.51 -4.72 -37.50
C GLY A 37 -5.58 -4.19 -36.41
N ASN A 38 -4.53 -3.49 -36.80
CA ASN A 38 -3.68 -2.76 -35.87
C ASN A 38 -4.48 -1.60 -35.25
N SER A 39 -4.45 -1.48 -33.93
CA SER A 39 -5.06 -0.37 -33.21
C SER A 39 -4.08 0.19 -32.19
N PHE A 40 -4.22 1.47 -31.89
CA PHE A 40 -3.43 2.15 -30.85
C PHE A 40 -4.33 3.14 -30.14
N HIS A 41 -4.30 3.11 -28.82
CA HIS A 41 -5.04 4.03 -27.95
C HIS A 41 -4.10 4.57 -26.88
N VAL A 42 -4.26 5.85 -26.55
CA VAL A 42 -3.54 6.50 -25.44
C VAL A 42 -4.56 7.22 -24.58
N GLY A 43 -4.55 6.91 -23.31
CA GLY A 43 -5.30 7.61 -22.28
C GLY A 43 -4.39 7.94 -21.10
N GLY A 44 -4.98 8.45 -20.04
CA GLY A 44 -4.23 8.73 -18.83
C GLY A 44 -4.82 9.86 -18.00
N TYR A 45 -3.99 10.41 -17.15
CA TYR A 45 -4.38 11.55 -16.34
C TYR A 45 -3.23 12.49 -16.01
N VAL A 46 -3.58 13.73 -15.71
CA VAL A 46 -2.76 14.67 -14.94
C VAL A 46 -3.47 14.93 -13.62
N ARG A 47 -2.75 14.80 -12.51
CA ARG A 47 -3.31 14.87 -11.16
C ARG A 47 -2.48 15.78 -10.26
N GLY A 48 -3.14 16.64 -9.53
CA GLY A 48 -2.54 17.48 -8.49
C GLY A 48 -3.06 17.09 -7.11
N TRP A 49 -2.18 17.12 -6.11
CA TRP A 49 -2.48 16.86 -4.71
C TRP A 49 -2.01 18.01 -3.84
N ALA A 50 -2.78 18.34 -2.80
CA ALA A 50 -2.34 19.20 -1.72
C ALA A 50 -2.85 18.61 -0.40
N ALA A 51 -1.96 18.35 0.56
CA ALA A 51 -2.33 17.91 1.91
C ALA A 51 -1.83 18.90 2.95
N PHE A 52 -2.62 19.13 4.00
CA PHE A 52 -2.35 20.06 5.07
C PHE A 52 -2.47 19.35 6.42
N ASN A 53 -1.49 19.54 7.30
CA ASN A 53 -1.53 19.01 8.64
C ASN A 53 -2.69 19.61 9.44
N LEU A 54 -3.53 18.79 10.05
CA LEU A 54 -4.61 19.25 10.93
C LEU A 54 -4.15 19.47 12.37
N GLN A 55 -2.98 18.96 12.72
CA GLN A 55 -2.39 19.04 14.06
C GLN A 55 -0.95 19.53 13.98
N ASP A 56 -0.45 19.96 15.13
CA ASP A 56 0.96 20.20 15.33
C ASP A 56 1.73 18.88 15.44
N GLN A 57 2.92 18.86 14.88
CA GLN A 57 3.79 17.68 14.88
C GLN A 57 4.79 17.80 16.05
N PRO A 58 4.82 16.82 16.97
CA PRO A 58 5.64 16.97 18.18
C PRO A 58 7.15 16.96 17.93
N GLU A 59 7.59 16.45 16.78
CA GLU A 59 9.02 16.34 16.44
C GLU A 59 9.62 17.66 15.93
N THR A 60 8.81 18.59 15.46
CA THR A 60 9.28 19.88 14.92
C THR A 60 9.27 20.97 15.99
N ALA A 61 10.14 21.96 15.82
CA ALA A 61 10.21 23.11 16.74
C ALA A 61 9.13 24.18 16.47
N SER A 62 8.48 24.13 15.30
CA SER A 62 7.49 25.10 14.87
C SER A 62 6.11 24.49 14.79
N ASN A 63 5.06 25.30 15.06
CA ASN A 63 3.70 24.82 14.91
C ASN A 63 3.40 24.47 13.44
N ASP A 64 3.15 23.20 13.17
CA ASP A 64 2.92 22.66 11.83
C ASP A 64 1.45 22.58 11.44
N ARG A 65 0.54 22.92 12.34
CA ARG A 65 -0.89 22.94 12.04
C ARG A 65 -1.16 23.87 10.86
N TRP A 66 -1.87 23.36 9.86
CA TRP A 66 -2.19 24.02 8.59
C TRP A 66 -1.00 24.28 7.66
N LYS A 67 0.19 23.77 7.96
CA LYS A 67 1.25 23.74 6.96
C LYS A 67 0.95 22.68 5.92
N ALA A 68 1.32 22.96 4.67
CA ALA A 68 1.27 21.96 3.61
C ALA A 68 2.29 20.86 3.90
N SER A 69 1.82 19.63 4.06
CA SER A 69 2.66 18.44 4.22
C SER A 69 3.01 17.82 2.86
N MET A 70 2.15 18.01 1.84
CA MET A 70 2.35 17.50 0.49
C MET A 70 1.81 18.50 -0.53
N ILE A 71 2.58 18.75 -1.58
CA ILE A 71 2.13 19.36 -2.82
C ILE A 71 2.74 18.52 -3.94
N ARG A 72 1.93 17.70 -4.59
CA ARG A 72 2.37 16.65 -5.53
C ARG A 72 1.67 16.81 -6.87
N GLY A 73 2.40 16.63 -7.94
CA GLY A 73 1.90 16.46 -9.30
C GLY A 73 2.19 15.05 -9.81
N SER A 74 1.22 14.44 -10.47
CA SER A 74 1.35 13.12 -11.08
C SER A 74 0.86 13.16 -12.53
N VAL A 75 1.60 12.52 -13.42
CA VAL A 75 1.20 12.27 -14.81
C VAL A 75 1.25 10.78 -15.04
N LEU A 76 0.17 10.21 -15.54
CA LEU A 76 0.11 8.81 -15.97
C LEU A 76 -0.32 8.75 -17.42
N LEU A 77 0.44 7.99 -18.21
CA LEU A 77 0.11 7.63 -19.58
C LEU A 77 -0.23 6.14 -19.62
N ASP A 78 -1.36 5.83 -20.18
CA ASP A 78 -1.88 4.47 -20.40
C ASP A 78 -2.00 4.22 -21.90
N MET A 79 -1.27 3.25 -22.41
CA MET A 79 -1.14 2.95 -23.84
C MET A 79 -1.56 1.50 -24.10
N ASP A 80 -2.53 1.33 -24.98
CA ASP A 80 -2.97 0.05 -25.48
C ASP A 80 -2.70 -0.04 -26.99
N ALA A 81 -2.18 -1.18 -27.43
CA ALA A 81 -1.97 -1.43 -28.86
C ALA A 81 -2.27 -2.89 -29.20
N ASN A 82 -2.79 -3.10 -30.41
CA ASN A 82 -2.94 -4.43 -30.99
C ASN A 82 -2.13 -4.50 -32.27
N THR A 83 -1.32 -5.54 -32.41
CA THR A 83 -0.54 -5.80 -33.63
C THR A 83 -0.75 -7.26 -34.04
N GLY A 84 -1.70 -7.48 -34.95
CA GLY A 84 -2.11 -8.84 -35.29
C GLY A 84 -2.63 -9.62 -34.06
N PRO A 85 -2.02 -10.77 -33.72
CA PRO A 85 -2.48 -11.60 -32.60
C PRO A 85 -1.96 -11.13 -31.23
N VAL A 86 -1.14 -10.08 -31.16
CA VAL A 86 -0.53 -9.62 -29.92
C VAL A 86 -1.19 -8.33 -29.45
N GLN A 87 -1.65 -8.35 -28.20
CA GLN A 87 -2.09 -7.18 -27.45
C GLN A 87 -0.93 -6.65 -26.61
N TRP A 88 -0.68 -5.34 -26.64
CA TRP A 88 0.34 -4.66 -25.87
C TRP A 88 -0.26 -3.68 -24.89
N LYS A 89 0.34 -3.57 -23.73
CA LYS A 89 0.04 -2.58 -22.69
C LYS A 89 1.31 -1.86 -22.29
N GLY A 90 1.22 -0.54 -22.17
CA GLY A 90 2.27 0.28 -21.58
C GLY A 90 1.67 1.29 -20.63
N VAL A 91 2.12 1.32 -19.37
CA VAL A 91 1.72 2.32 -18.38
C VAL A 91 2.96 2.96 -17.79
N VAL A 92 3.05 4.28 -17.93
CA VAL A 92 4.17 5.09 -17.40
C VAL A 92 3.60 6.12 -16.44
N ARG A 93 4.22 6.28 -15.26
CA ARG A 93 3.86 7.29 -14.27
C ARG A 93 5.07 8.13 -13.87
N ALA A 94 4.86 9.43 -13.74
CA ALA A 94 5.84 10.36 -13.20
C ALA A 94 5.19 11.17 -12.08
N ASP A 95 5.82 11.16 -10.91
CA ASP A 95 5.40 11.87 -9.72
C ASP A 95 6.48 12.86 -9.29
N ARG A 96 6.09 14.06 -8.93
CA ARG A 96 6.99 15.12 -8.42
C ARG A 96 6.33 15.88 -7.29
N GLU A 97 7.11 16.20 -6.27
CA GLU A 97 6.66 17.00 -5.14
C GLU A 97 7.38 18.32 -5.02
N ALA A 98 6.65 19.34 -4.63
CA ALA A 98 7.24 20.62 -4.25
C ALA A 98 7.71 20.55 -2.79
N LYS A 99 8.91 21.05 -2.52
CA LYS A 99 9.46 21.12 -1.16
C LYS A 99 8.70 22.16 -0.34
N THR A 100 7.85 21.70 0.56
CA THR A 100 7.06 22.57 1.46
C THR A 100 7.90 23.06 2.64
N SER A 101 7.41 24.05 3.37
CA SER A 101 8.06 24.53 4.60
C SER A 101 8.13 23.41 5.66
N TYR A 102 7.13 22.54 5.72
CA TYR A 102 7.13 21.37 6.61
C TYR A 102 8.20 20.35 6.22
N LEU A 103 8.31 20.00 4.95
CA LEU A 103 9.37 19.09 4.48
C LEU A 103 10.77 19.69 4.68
N THR A 104 10.92 21.01 4.54
CA THR A 104 12.17 21.71 4.83
C THR A 104 12.55 21.58 6.31
N GLU A 105 11.57 21.66 7.21
CA GLU A 105 11.80 21.47 8.64
C GLU A 105 12.19 20.02 8.97
N LEU A 106 11.53 19.02 8.40
CA LEU A 106 11.91 17.61 8.56
C LEU A 106 13.32 17.34 8.05
N GLU A 107 13.70 17.93 6.91
CA GLU A 107 15.04 17.78 6.36
C GLU A 107 16.10 18.44 7.27
N ARG A 108 15.77 19.59 7.88
CA ARG A 108 16.62 20.25 8.89
C ARG A 108 16.78 19.38 10.13
N LEU A 109 15.71 18.75 10.60
CA LEU A 109 15.75 17.81 11.71
C LEU A 109 16.61 16.58 11.39
N ARG A 110 16.52 16.03 10.19
CA ARG A 110 17.38 14.95 9.72
C ARG A 110 18.86 15.33 9.84
N ALA A 111 19.21 16.53 9.37
CA ALA A 111 20.59 17.03 9.45
C ALA A 111 21.06 17.23 10.90
N THR A 112 20.16 17.62 11.82
CA THR A 112 20.47 17.88 13.23
C THR A 112 20.54 16.59 14.06
N ASN A 113 19.58 15.67 13.84
CA ASN A 113 19.51 14.41 14.60
C ASN A 113 20.61 13.43 14.20
N GLY A 114 21.32 13.75 13.13
CA GLY A 114 22.33 12.85 12.58
C GLY A 114 21.67 11.66 11.88
N THR A 115 22.41 11.08 10.99
CA THR A 115 22.06 9.82 10.37
C THR A 115 23.02 8.78 10.93
N LEU A 116 22.53 7.61 11.25
CA LEU A 116 23.39 6.48 11.62
C LEU A 116 24.19 5.98 10.40
N GLY A 117 24.81 6.90 9.66
CA GLY A 117 25.54 6.64 8.42
C GLY A 117 24.74 6.83 7.14
N GLY A 118 23.58 7.51 7.21
CA GLY A 118 22.71 7.74 6.08
C GLY A 118 23.23 8.72 5.04
N ASP A 119 22.75 8.59 3.83
CA ASP A 119 22.99 9.57 2.78
C ASP A 119 22.24 10.88 3.10
N HIS A 120 22.84 12.00 2.80
CA HIS A 120 22.24 13.32 2.99
C HIS A 120 21.40 13.73 1.76
N GLN A 121 20.70 12.77 1.12
CA GLN A 121 19.85 13.04 -0.02
C GLN A 121 18.66 13.94 0.36
N SER A 122 18.13 14.67 -0.60
CA SER A 122 16.94 15.48 -0.39
C SER A 122 15.77 14.60 0.05
N ILE A 123 14.94 15.08 1.00
CA ILE A 123 13.74 14.36 1.44
C ILE A 123 12.76 14.11 0.28
N LEU A 124 12.81 14.93 -0.78
CA LEU A 124 11.98 14.75 -1.97
C LEU A 124 12.30 13.46 -2.75
N GLU A 125 13.51 12.93 -2.63
CA GLU A 125 13.87 11.67 -3.28
C GLU A 125 13.08 10.46 -2.75
N ASN A 126 12.48 10.59 -1.58
CA ASN A 126 11.56 9.58 -1.05
C ASN A 126 10.23 9.56 -1.82
N TYR A 127 9.86 10.67 -2.45
CA TYR A 127 8.53 10.89 -3.03
C TYR A 127 8.54 11.07 -4.54
N ASP A 128 9.64 11.59 -5.09
CA ASP A 128 9.78 11.78 -6.52
C ASP A 128 10.11 10.47 -7.22
N GLN A 129 9.31 10.10 -8.20
CA GLN A 129 9.57 8.89 -8.97
C GLN A 129 9.14 9.02 -10.42
N THR A 130 9.80 8.28 -11.28
CA THR A 130 9.38 8.02 -12.66
C THR A 130 9.52 6.52 -12.88
N GLU A 131 8.46 5.88 -13.29
CA GLU A 131 8.44 4.44 -13.43
C GLU A 131 7.61 3.97 -14.63
N ILE A 132 8.06 2.87 -15.22
CA ILE A 132 7.21 2.03 -16.06
C ILE A 132 6.42 1.15 -15.09
N ARG A 133 5.11 1.38 -14.99
CA ARG A 133 4.24 0.57 -14.14
C ARG A 133 3.90 -0.75 -14.82
N GLU A 134 3.48 -0.70 -16.07
CA GLU A 134 3.22 -1.90 -16.85
C GLU A 134 3.88 -1.78 -18.22
N LEU A 135 4.39 -2.91 -18.71
CA LEU A 135 4.90 -3.07 -20.06
C LEU A 135 4.87 -4.55 -20.41
N TRP A 136 3.81 -4.97 -21.11
CA TRP A 136 3.65 -6.37 -21.44
C TRP A 136 3.01 -6.60 -22.80
N GLY A 137 3.30 -7.78 -23.35
CA GLY A 137 2.63 -8.34 -24.52
C GLY A 137 1.84 -9.59 -24.17
N GLN A 138 0.63 -9.71 -24.70
CA GLN A 138 -0.27 -10.84 -24.48
C GLN A 138 -0.71 -11.45 -25.80
N PHE A 139 -0.73 -12.77 -25.88
CA PHE A 139 -1.19 -13.51 -27.05
C PHE A 139 -1.85 -14.84 -26.66
N LYS A 140 -2.62 -15.40 -27.57
CA LYS A 140 -3.27 -16.71 -27.38
C LYS A 140 -2.43 -17.83 -27.99
N LEU A 141 -2.32 -18.96 -27.27
CA LEU A 141 -1.81 -20.23 -27.76
C LEU A 141 -3.00 -21.21 -27.86
N GLY A 142 -3.54 -21.33 -29.08
CA GLY A 142 -4.81 -22.02 -29.30
C GLY A 142 -5.99 -21.30 -28.67
N ASP A 143 -7.09 -22.02 -28.43
CA ASP A 143 -8.37 -21.42 -28.03
C ASP A 143 -8.49 -21.18 -26.51
N ARG A 144 -7.69 -21.89 -25.71
CA ARG A 144 -7.87 -21.96 -24.24
C ARG A 144 -6.71 -21.33 -23.45
N THR A 145 -5.59 -21.04 -24.08
CA THR A 145 -4.40 -20.60 -23.38
C THR A 145 -4.06 -19.18 -23.76
N THR A 146 -3.94 -18.31 -22.76
CA THR A 146 -3.46 -16.93 -22.90
C THR A 146 -2.11 -16.82 -22.20
N VAL A 147 -1.12 -16.27 -22.88
CA VAL A 147 0.22 -16.01 -22.33
C VAL A 147 0.46 -14.52 -22.29
N ARG A 148 0.99 -14.01 -21.18
CA ARG A 148 1.40 -12.62 -21.01
C ARG A 148 2.82 -12.55 -20.49
N LEU A 149 3.66 -11.75 -21.14
CA LEU A 149 5.07 -11.58 -20.82
C LEU A 149 5.37 -10.09 -20.61
N GLY A 150 6.05 -9.75 -19.54
CA GLY A 150 6.47 -8.38 -19.25
C GLY A 150 6.18 -7.93 -17.82
N LYS A 151 6.33 -6.61 -17.59
CA LYS A 151 6.03 -5.98 -16.31
C LYS A 151 4.52 -5.84 -16.16
N GLN A 152 3.94 -6.51 -15.16
CA GLN A 152 2.49 -6.64 -15.01
C GLN A 152 2.07 -6.81 -13.56
N GLN A 153 0.78 -6.65 -13.29
CA GLN A 153 0.16 -6.95 -12.01
C GLN A 153 -0.63 -8.27 -12.07
N ILE A 154 -0.55 -9.04 -10.99
CA ILE A 154 -1.38 -10.24 -10.74
C ILE A 154 -2.13 -10.02 -9.44
N VAL A 155 -3.45 -10.05 -9.48
CA VAL A 155 -4.33 -9.82 -8.34
C VAL A 155 -5.08 -11.10 -8.04
N TRP A 156 -4.85 -11.68 -6.85
CA TRP A 156 -5.50 -12.91 -6.41
C TRP A 156 -6.37 -12.74 -5.17
N GLY A 157 -6.31 -11.59 -4.51
CA GLY A 157 -7.18 -11.17 -3.42
C GLY A 157 -8.28 -10.21 -3.87
N GLU A 158 -9.32 -10.07 -3.06
CA GLU A 158 -10.50 -9.22 -3.30
C GLU A 158 -10.65 -8.13 -2.21
N SER A 159 -9.66 -8.00 -1.34
CA SER A 159 -9.72 -7.10 -0.18
C SER A 159 -9.27 -5.67 -0.50
N ASP A 160 -9.83 -4.72 0.26
CA ASP A 160 -9.45 -3.31 0.25
C ASP A 160 -8.68 -2.97 1.54
N PHE A 161 -7.84 -1.92 1.54
CA PHE A 161 -7.01 -1.43 2.66
C PHE A 161 -5.94 -2.40 3.17
N PHE A 162 -6.32 -3.61 3.56
CA PHE A 162 -5.43 -4.67 4.04
C PHE A 162 -5.59 -5.90 3.16
N HIS A 163 -4.58 -6.75 3.11
CA HIS A 163 -4.52 -7.85 2.15
C HIS A 163 -4.37 -9.20 2.85
N ALA A 164 -5.13 -10.20 2.41
CA ALA A 164 -4.96 -11.59 2.82
C ALA A 164 -4.34 -12.42 1.70
N MET A 165 -4.99 -12.49 0.53
CA MET A 165 -4.52 -13.29 -0.62
C MET A 165 -3.78 -12.48 -1.69
N ASP A 166 -3.73 -11.17 -1.62
CA ASP A 166 -2.94 -10.35 -2.55
C ASP A 166 -1.46 -10.30 -2.13
N VAL A 167 -0.80 -11.44 -2.22
CA VAL A 167 0.56 -11.70 -1.70
C VAL A 167 1.66 -11.67 -2.75
N VAL A 168 1.31 -11.48 -4.04
CA VAL A 168 2.28 -11.55 -5.14
C VAL A 168 3.16 -10.32 -5.19
N HIS A 169 2.60 -9.16 -4.87
CA HIS A 169 3.23 -7.84 -5.01
C HIS A 169 3.44 -7.15 -3.67
N GLY A 170 4.45 -6.29 -3.61
CA GLY A 170 4.55 -5.27 -2.57
C GLY A 170 3.78 -4.00 -2.95
N TYR A 171 3.70 -3.07 -1.99
CA TYR A 171 3.01 -1.79 -2.11
C TYR A 171 3.94 -0.62 -1.75
N ASP A 172 3.73 0.51 -2.40
CA ASP A 172 4.43 1.76 -2.07
C ASP A 172 3.63 2.55 -1.03
N LEU A 173 3.98 2.35 0.23
CA LEU A 173 3.37 2.99 1.40
C LEU A 173 4.12 4.25 1.84
N SER A 174 5.17 4.64 1.11
CA SER A 174 6.09 5.70 1.53
C SER A 174 5.48 7.10 1.44
N TRP A 175 4.63 7.36 0.45
CA TRP A 175 4.15 8.71 0.19
C TRP A 175 2.79 9.02 0.81
N ARG A 176 1.92 8.00 1.04
CA ARG A 176 0.57 8.18 1.58
C ARG A 176 0.00 6.99 2.38
N LEU A 177 0.81 6.06 2.86
CA LEU A 177 0.36 4.83 3.52
C LEU A 177 -0.69 4.06 2.66
N PHE A 178 -1.74 3.51 3.30
CA PHE A 178 -2.81 2.74 2.69
C PHE A 178 -4.05 3.56 2.29
N PHE A 179 -3.94 4.89 2.16
CA PHE A 179 -5.11 5.76 1.93
C PHE A 179 -5.53 5.91 0.46
N GLU A 180 -4.85 5.26 -0.46
CA GLU A 180 -5.36 5.17 -1.82
C GLU A 180 -6.37 4.03 -1.91
N GLY A 181 -7.59 4.34 -2.34
CA GLY A 181 -8.66 3.35 -2.48
C GLY A 181 -8.46 2.39 -3.66
N GLU A 182 -7.63 2.77 -4.62
CA GLU A 182 -7.35 1.97 -5.81
C GLU A 182 -6.01 1.24 -5.62
N ASN A 183 -6.05 -0.05 -5.29
CA ASN A 183 -4.86 -0.86 -5.04
C ASN A 183 -3.85 -0.82 -6.19
N GLU A 184 -4.31 -0.66 -7.44
CA GLU A 184 -3.46 -0.54 -8.62
C GLU A 184 -2.52 0.67 -8.56
N GLU A 185 -2.90 1.74 -7.89
CA GLU A 185 -2.11 2.99 -7.81
C GLU A 185 -0.84 2.82 -6.97
N TRP A 186 -0.85 1.96 -5.97
CA TRP A 186 0.26 1.78 -5.02
C TRP A 186 0.89 0.39 -5.04
N ARG A 187 0.21 -0.64 -5.63
CA ARG A 187 0.82 -1.94 -5.90
C ARG A 187 2.02 -1.81 -6.83
N LYS A 188 3.09 -2.54 -6.57
CA LYS A 188 4.33 -2.51 -7.36
C LYS A 188 4.36 -3.65 -8.37
N PRO A 189 4.20 -3.36 -9.68
CA PRO A 189 4.23 -4.37 -10.74
C PRO A 189 5.61 -5.02 -10.87
N LEU A 190 5.63 -6.30 -11.25
CA LEU A 190 6.83 -7.12 -11.39
C LEU A 190 7.00 -7.64 -12.82
N TRP A 191 8.24 -7.94 -13.21
CA TRP A 191 8.55 -8.62 -14.46
C TRP A 191 8.20 -10.10 -14.35
N LEU A 192 7.17 -10.53 -15.07
CA LEU A 192 6.58 -11.85 -14.97
C LEU A 192 6.35 -12.46 -16.36
N ALA A 193 6.41 -13.79 -16.42
CA ALA A 193 5.72 -14.58 -17.44
C ALA A 193 4.49 -15.21 -16.77
N SER A 194 3.31 -14.97 -17.31
CA SER A 194 2.07 -15.53 -16.78
C SER A 194 1.26 -16.23 -17.87
N THR A 195 0.50 -17.23 -17.46
CA THR A 195 -0.43 -17.94 -18.34
C THR A 195 -1.78 -18.14 -17.67
N LYS A 196 -2.84 -18.09 -18.49
CA LYS A 196 -4.20 -18.50 -18.11
C LYS A 196 -4.65 -19.60 -19.06
N ILE A 197 -5.16 -20.68 -18.48
CA ILE A 197 -5.67 -21.83 -19.22
C ILE A 197 -7.13 -22.04 -18.82
N ASP A 198 -8.03 -21.84 -19.74
CA ASP A 198 -9.45 -22.06 -19.52
C ASP A 198 -9.77 -23.56 -19.53
N VAL A 199 -10.53 -24.02 -18.54
CA VAL A 199 -10.99 -25.41 -18.38
C VAL A 199 -12.51 -25.42 -18.30
N PRO A 200 -13.23 -25.23 -19.43
CA PRO A 200 -14.69 -25.11 -19.46
C PRO A 200 -15.41 -26.33 -18.89
N GLU A 201 -14.80 -27.52 -19.02
CA GLU A 201 -15.35 -28.78 -18.53
C GLU A 201 -15.48 -28.80 -17.00
N ALA A 202 -14.62 -28.05 -16.30
CA ALA A 202 -14.63 -27.87 -14.85
C ALA A 202 -15.17 -26.49 -14.43
N LYS A 203 -15.74 -25.72 -15.35
CA LYS A 203 -16.19 -24.33 -15.12
C LYS A 203 -15.16 -23.47 -14.41
N GLY A 204 -13.92 -23.52 -14.86
CA GLY A 204 -12.83 -22.82 -14.20
C GLY A 204 -11.63 -22.55 -15.10
N GLN A 205 -10.59 -22.01 -14.49
CA GLN A 205 -9.32 -21.73 -15.15
C GLN A 205 -8.13 -21.99 -14.21
N VAL A 206 -7.01 -22.34 -14.79
CA VAL A 206 -5.70 -22.34 -14.15
C VAL A 206 -4.97 -21.07 -14.53
N GLN A 207 -4.45 -20.36 -13.55
CA GLN A 207 -3.52 -19.26 -13.76
C GLN A 207 -2.18 -19.61 -13.11
N ALA A 208 -1.08 -19.41 -13.83
CA ALA A 208 0.26 -19.60 -13.30
C ALA A 208 1.15 -18.43 -13.69
N TYR A 209 2.18 -18.15 -12.87
CA TYR A 209 3.20 -17.18 -13.20
C TYR A 209 4.57 -17.61 -12.71
N VAL A 210 5.60 -17.06 -13.35
CA VAL A 210 6.98 -17.14 -12.91
C VAL A 210 7.62 -15.75 -12.99
N ARG A 211 8.35 -15.38 -11.95
CA ARG A 211 9.16 -14.17 -11.86
C ARG A 211 10.63 -14.56 -11.99
N PRO A 212 11.33 -14.14 -13.05
CA PRO A 212 12.71 -14.54 -13.32
C PRO A 212 13.79 -13.76 -12.55
N GLY A 213 13.41 -12.75 -11.74
CA GLY A 213 14.37 -11.97 -10.97
C GLY A 213 14.95 -10.76 -11.70
N LEU A 214 14.21 -10.14 -12.60
CA LEU A 214 14.63 -8.97 -13.39
C LEU A 214 14.22 -7.63 -12.75
N ASP A 215 13.61 -7.66 -11.57
CA ASP A 215 13.08 -6.49 -10.90
C ASP A 215 14.17 -5.66 -10.22
N ARG A 216 13.87 -4.38 -10.00
CA ARG A 216 14.71 -3.54 -9.14
C ARG A 216 14.47 -3.91 -7.68
N CYS A 217 15.48 -3.72 -6.85
CA CYS A 217 15.38 -3.97 -5.40
C CYS A 217 14.16 -3.26 -4.77
N LYS A 218 13.92 -2.01 -5.13
CA LYS A 218 12.79 -1.24 -4.62
C LYS A 218 11.41 -1.73 -5.08
N ASP A 219 11.32 -2.61 -6.06
CA ASP A 219 10.05 -3.16 -6.56
C ASP A 219 9.62 -4.43 -5.79
N ILE A 220 10.50 -4.99 -4.93
CA ILE A 220 10.20 -6.13 -4.08
C ILE A 220 9.65 -5.65 -2.72
N GLY A 221 8.58 -6.28 -2.27
CA GLY A 221 7.97 -6.05 -0.97
C GLY A 221 7.43 -4.62 -0.79
N ASN A 222 6.97 -4.33 0.41
CA ASN A 222 6.44 -3.02 0.77
C ASN A 222 7.56 -2.01 1.01
N THR A 223 7.36 -0.76 0.59
CA THR A 223 8.23 0.35 0.96
C THR A 223 7.49 1.32 1.88
N TYR A 224 8.21 1.85 2.86
CA TYR A 224 7.70 2.76 3.87
C TYR A 224 8.53 4.05 3.89
N ASP A 225 7.97 5.14 4.43
CA ASP A 225 8.66 6.42 4.60
C ASP A 225 9.59 6.39 5.83
N ILE A 226 10.71 5.68 5.70
CA ILE A 226 11.63 5.34 6.80
C ILE A 226 12.87 6.23 6.86
N ARG A 227 12.94 7.27 6.01
CA ARG A 227 14.05 8.24 6.00
C ARG A 227 13.68 9.56 6.70
N GLY A 228 12.79 9.49 7.70
CA GLY A 228 12.37 10.64 8.48
C GLY A 228 11.38 11.55 7.80
N GLY A 229 10.66 11.07 6.82
CA GLY A 229 9.63 11.83 6.12
C GLY A 229 8.31 11.96 6.86
N ARG A 230 7.30 12.52 6.20
CA ARG A 230 6.00 12.86 6.79
C ARG A 230 5.17 11.66 7.24
N TRP A 231 5.37 10.50 6.61
CA TRP A 231 4.68 9.25 6.93
C TRP A 231 5.52 8.27 7.73
N PHE A 232 6.71 8.70 8.16
CA PHE A 232 7.45 7.92 9.13
C PHE A 232 6.68 7.93 10.46
N PHE A 233 6.64 6.78 11.15
CA PHE A 233 5.89 6.66 12.39
C PHE A 233 6.52 7.49 13.51
N GLN A 234 5.70 7.95 14.46
CA GLN A 234 6.15 8.68 15.63
C GLN A 234 7.02 7.77 16.53
N PRO A 235 8.09 8.29 17.13
CA PRO A 235 8.58 9.68 17.07
C PRO A 235 9.77 9.88 16.10
N TYR A 236 9.80 9.15 14.98
CA TYR A 236 10.98 9.11 14.10
C TYR A 236 10.92 10.09 12.92
N ARG A 237 9.88 10.90 12.78
CA ARG A 237 9.86 11.94 11.74
C ARG A 237 11.01 12.93 11.93
N GLY A 238 11.70 13.28 10.87
CA GLY A 238 12.93 14.06 10.93
C GLY A 238 14.13 13.27 11.46
N PHE A 239 14.05 11.94 11.49
CA PHE A 239 15.17 11.09 11.87
C PHE A 239 15.48 10.12 10.73
N ASP A 240 16.64 10.25 10.10
CA ASP A 240 17.04 9.36 9.01
C ASP A 240 17.73 8.10 9.58
N LEU A 241 17.02 7.00 9.51
CA LEU A 241 17.52 5.70 9.91
C LEU A 241 18.17 4.93 8.75
N SER A 242 18.81 5.61 7.79
CA SER A 242 19.27 4.96 6.56
C SER A 242 20.27 3.81 6.78
N ALA A 243 20.97 3.76 7.91
CA ALA A 243 21.72 2.57 8.30
C ALA A 243 20.85 1.35 8.59
N LEU A 244 19.60 1.57 9.03
CA LEU A 244 18.58 0.54 9.25
C LEU A 244 17.61 0.40 8.07
N THR A 245 17.66 1.36 7.15
CA THR A 245 16.66 1.51 6.10
C THR A 245 17.16 1.14 4.72
N SER A 246 18.42 0.79 4.57
CA SER A 246 18.95 0.22 3.35
C SER A 246 18.31 -1.14 3.11
N TYR A 247 17.58 -1.23 1.98
CA TYR A 247 17.04 -2.52 1.57
C TYR A 247 18.17 -3.39 1.00
N ASP A 248 18.43 -4.54 1.64
CA ASP A 248 19.30 -5.56 1.08
C ASP A 248 18.48 -6.61 0.34
N CYS A 249 18.58 -6.60 -0.97
CA CYS A 249 17.89 -7.55 -1.83
C CYS A 249 18.81 -8.67 -2.34
N LYS A 250 20.01 -8.82 -1.74
CA LYS A 250 20.99 -9.86 -2.08
C LYS A 250 21.42 -10.61 -0.82
N HIS A 251 20.50 -11.32 -0.18
CA HIS A 251 20.79 -12.09 1.02
C HIS A 251 20.55 -13.61 0.78
N PRO A 252 21.14 -14.51 1.58
CA PRO A 252 21.19 -15.95 1.28
C PRO A 252 19.84 -16.67 1.20
N LYS A 253 18.77 -16.06 1.71
CA LYS A 253 17.43 -16.69 1.78
C LYS A 253 16.35 -15.80 1.21
N GLY A 254 16.65 -15.08 0.14
CA GLY A 254 15.75 -14.14 -0.51
C GLY A 254 16.48 -13.16 -1.40
N ASP A 255 17.43 -13.61 -2.21
CA ASP A 255 18.07 -12.78 -3.23
C ASP A 255 17.05 -12.38 -4.29
N ILE A 256 17.09 -11.12 -4.74
CA ILE A 256 16.20 -10.59 -5.78
C ILE A 256 16.27 -11.41 -7.08
N SER A 257 17.42 -12.02 -7.37
CA SER A 257 17.60 -12.89 -8.52
C SER A 257 16.95 -14.25 -8.35
N ASP A 258 16.48 -14.61 -7.15
CA ASP A 258 15.78 -15.87 -6.92
C ASP A 258 14.49 -15.91 -7.73
N VAL A 259 14.28 -17.00 -8.46
CA VAL A 259 13.03 -17.23 -9.17
C VAL A 259 11.91 -17.45 -8.15
N THR A 260 10.80 -16.77 -8.34
CA THR A 260 9.56 -16.94 -7.58
C THR A 260 8.39 -17.23 -8.53
N GLY A 261 7.30 -17.77 -8.03
CA GLY A 261 6.17 -18.09 -8.88
C GLY A 261 4.96 -18.61 -8.11
N GLY A 262 3.89 -18.82 -8.82
CA GLY A 262 2.66 -19.32 -8.22
C GLY A 262 1.72 -19.95 -9.23
N ILE A 263 0.78 -20.70 -8.71
CA ILE A 263 -0.30 -21.32 -9.47
C ILE A 263 -1.61 -21.15 -8.71
N ARG A 264 -2.69 -20.83 -9.43
CA ARG A 264 -4.03 -20.68 -8.90
C ARG A 264 -5.01 -21.44 -9.78
N TRP A 265 -5.86 -22.22 -9.17
CA TRP A 265 -7.13 -22.67 -9.74
C TRP A 265 -8.24 -21.73 -9.31
N SER A 266 -9.11 -21.30 -10.21
CA SER A 266 -10.35 -20.60 -9.90
C SER A 266 -11.50 -21.25 -10.67
N GLY A 267 -12.66 -21.35 -10.01
CA GLY A 267 -13.83 -21.99 -10.59
C GLY A 267 -15.13 -21.50 -9.97
N GLU A 268 -16.24 -21.96 -10.57
CA GLU A 268 -17.59 -21.69 -10.10
C GLU A 268 -18.29 -23.01 -9.75
N ALA A 269 -18.94 -23.05 -8.59
CA ALA A 269 -19.78 -24.16 -8.16
C ALA A 269 -20.98 -23.63 -7.35
N ASN A 270 -22.19 -24.04 -7.71
CA ASN A 270 -23.43 -23.66 -7.00
C ASN A 270 -23.57 -22.13 -6.77
N SER A 271 -23.24 -21.34 -7.79
CA SER A 271 -23.25 -19.86 -7.74
C SER A 271 -22.22 -19.25 -6.76
N LEU A 272 -21.25 -20.02 -6.31
CA LEU A 272 -20.09 -19.55 -5.55
C LEU A 272 -18.88 -19.55 -6.46
N ASN A 273 -18.14 -18.44 -6.45
CA ASN A 273 -16.79 -18.38 -6.98
C ASN A 273 -15.82 -18.86 -5.93
N TYR A 274 -14.86 -19.69 -6.30
CA TYR A 274 -13.84 -20.16 -5.38
C TYR A 274 -12.47 -20.24 -6.04
N SER A 275 -11.42 -20.17 -5.25
CA SER A 275 -10.08 -20.43 -5.76
C SER A 275 -9.17 -21.10 -4.73
N PHE A 276 -8.15 -21.79 -5.24
CA PHE A 276 -7.02 -22.32 -4.47
C PHE A 276 -5.72 -21.91 -5.12
N ALA A 277 -4.76 -21.50 -4.33
CA ALA A 277 -3.48 -21.01 -4.82
C ALA A 277 -2.31 -21.53 -4.01
N TYR A 278 -1.17 -21.69 -4.68
CA TYR A 278 0.15 -21.79 -4.06
C TYR A 278 1.04 -20.69 -4.62
N VAL A 279 1.74 -19.98 -3.74
CA VAL A 279 2.63 -18.89 -4.09
C VAL A 279 3.96 -19.05 -3.36
N ASN A 280 5.06 -19.11 -4.09
CA ASN A 280 6.40 -18.90 -3.56
C ASN A 280 6.82 -17.47 -3.90
N THR A 281 7.03 -16.63 -2.89
CA THR A 281 7.29 -15.20 -3.06
C THR A 281 8.18 -14.67 -1.93
N PHE A 282 8.40 -13.37 -1.89
CA PHE A 282 9.06 -12.68 -0.79
C PHE A 282 8.04 -12.20 0.24
N SER A 283 8.43 -12.17 1.52
CA SER A 283 7.64 -11.48 2.54
C SER A 283 7.40 -10.03 2.10
N ALA A 284 6.14 -9.61 2.04
CA ALA A 284 5.80 -8.25 1.62
C ALA A 284 6.37 -7.21 2.59
N ASP A 285 6.20 -7.41 3.90
CA ASP A 285 6.81 -6.54 4.89
C ASP A 285 8.29 -6.91 5.10
N PRO A 286 9.19 -5.91 5.12
CA PRO A 286 10.59 -6.13 5.41
C PRO A 286 10.80 -6.48 6.90
N VAL A 287 11.87 -7.21 7.18
CA VAL A 287 12.34 -7.45 8.53
C VAL A 287 13.75 -6.93 8.72
N VAL A 288 14.09 -6.54 9.96
CA VAL A 288 15.40 -6.02 10.33
C VAL A 288 16.40 -7.18 10.45
N ASN A 289 17.39 -7.22 9.56
CA ASN A 289 18.54 -8.10 9.65
C ASN A 289 19.62 -7.39 10.48
N SER A 290 19.74 -7.76 11.73
CA SER A 290 20.62 -7.08 12.70
C SER A 290 22.05 -7.64 12.67
N VAL A 291 23.07 -6.79 12.91
CA VAL A 291 24.47 -7.24 13.09
C VAL A 291 24.62 -8.18 14.28
N PHE A 292 23.70 -8.12 15.24
CA PHE A 292 23.75 -8.92 16.47
C PHE A 292 23.18 -10.33 16.30
N ALA A 293 22.26 -10.49 15.38
CA ALA A 293 21.65 -11.77 15.05
C ALA A 293 21.36 -11.84 13.54
N PRO A 294 22.39 -11.97 12.69
CA PRO A 294 22.26 -11.87 11.25
C PRO A 294 21.50 -13.07 10.69
N TYR A 295 20.52 -12.76 9.84
CA TYR A 295 19.70 -13.79 9.19
C TYR A 295 20.50 -14.59 8.17
N GLY A 296 20.45 -15.91 8.32
CA GLY A 296 21.22 -16.82 7.45
C GLY A 296 22.72 -16.71 7.60
N GLY A 297 23.21 -16.06 8.68
CA GLY A 297 24.64 -15.86 8.93
C GLY A 297 25.27 -14.73 8.11
N LYS A 298 24.49 -13.99 7.32
CA LYS A 298 24.97 -12.85 6.55
C LYS A 298 24.90 -11.57 7.40
N SER A 299 26.04 -10.94 7.61
CA SER A 299 26.10 -9.61 8.25
C SER A 299 25.39 -8.57 7.37
N PRO A 300 24.66 -7.62 7.96
CA PRO A 300 24.03 -6.53 7.22
C PRO A 300 25.08 -5.61 6.56
N ALA A 301 24.67 -4.91 5.51
CA ALA A 301 25.51 -3.92 4.84
C ALA A 301 25.69 -2.65 5.68
N GLY A 302 24.68 -2.29 6.49
CA GLY A 302 24.74 -1.14 7.38
C GLY A 302 25.45 -1.45 8.71
N PRO A 303 25.86 -0.43 9.46
CA PRO A 303 26.60 -0.62 10.72
C PRO A 303 25.79 -1.29 11.84
N LEU A 304 24.47 -1.23 11.80
CA LEU A 304 23.57 -1.84 12.80
C LEU A 304 22.66 -2.90 12.20
N ALA A 305 22.10 -2.65 11.00
CA ALA A 305 21.14 -3.54 10.35
C ALA A 305 20.95 -3.18 8.87
N ASP A 306 20.23 -4.02 8.17
CA ASP A 306 19.54 -3.70 6.92
C ASP A 306 18.11 -4.31 6.92
N LEU A 307 17.32 -3.91 5.94
CA LEU A 307 15.98 -4.44 5.72
C LEU A 307 16.02 -5.50 4.63
N ILE A 308 15.46 -6.65 4.93
CA ILE A 308 15.42 -7.79 4.01
C ILE A 308 14.00 -8.31 3.83
N HIS A 309 13.74 -8.94 2.67
CA HIS A 309 12.47 -9.61 2.33
C HIS A 309 12.71 -11.11 2.17
N PRO A 310 12.69 -11.92 3.24
CA PRO A 310 12.90 -13.36 3.12
C PRO A 310 11.83 -14.04 2.26
N LYS A 311 12.20 -15.12 1.58
CA LYS A 311 11.25 -15.95 0.81
C LYS A 311 10.30 -16.70 1.75
N ILE A 312 9.05 -16.77 1.33
CA ILE A 312 7.95 -17.45 1.99
C ILE A 312 7.17 -18.30 0.98
N ASP A 313 6.46 -19.29 1.50
CA ASP A 313 5.50 -20.11 0.77
C ASP A 313 4.11 -19.86 1.33
N VAL A 314 3.13 -19.64 0.45
CA VAL A 314 1.75 -19.32 0.82
C VAL A 314 0.80 -20.29 0.15
N LEU A 315 -0.05 -20.94 0.94
CA LEU A 315 -1.21 -21.68 0.48
C LEU A 315 -2.46 -20.80 0.69
N GLY A 316 -3.25 -20.62 -0.34
CA GLY A 316 -4.39 -19.72 -0.29
C GLY A 316 -5.68 -20.33 -0.78
N ALA A 317 -6.79 -19.82 -0.23
CA ALA A 317 -8.13 -20.12 -0.68
C ALA A 317 -9.00 -18.86 -0.64
N THR A 318 -9.90 -18.74 -1.61
CA THR A 318 -10.92 -17.70 -1.62
C THR A 318 -12.29 -18.29 -1.94
N VAL A 319 -13.34 -17.68 -1.40
CA VAL A 319 -14.72 -17.99 -1.79
C VAL A 319 -15.54 -16.71 -1.74
N SER A 320 -16.39 -16.52 -2.75
CA SER A 320 -17.33 -15.39 -2.77
C SER A 320 -18.64 -15.78 -3.44
N GLY A 321 -19.73 -15.14 -3.03
CA GLY A 321 -21.04 -15.37 -3.63
C GLY A 321 -22.13 -14.49 -3.04
N TYR A 322 -23.18 -14.31 -3.86
CA TYR A 322 -24.37 -13.58 -3.44
C TYR A 322 -25.25 -14.42 -2.52
N THR A 323 -25.65 -13.84 -1.40
CA THR A 323 -26.51 -14.45 -0.37
C THR A 323 -27.89 -13.77 -0.34
N PRO A 324 -28.92 -14.37 -0.99
CA PRO A 324 -30.24 -13.75 -1.11
C PRO A 324 -30.92 -13.43 0.23
N ALA A 325 -30.67 -14.24 1.26
CA ALA A 325 -31.32 -14.09 2.57
C ALA A 325 -31.01 -12.73 3.24
N ILE A 326 -29.85 -12.15 2.97
CA ILE A 326 -29.42 -10.86 3.53
C ILE A 326 -29.18 -9.81 2.44
N ASP A 327 -29.42 -10.17 1.17
CA ASP A 327 -29.21 -9.31 0.01
C ASP A 327 -27.79 -8.69 0.02
N ALA A 328 -26.77 -9.56 0.10
CA ALA A 328 -25.38 -9.16 0.19
C ALA A 328 -24.46 -10.16 -0.52
N VAL A 329 -23.32 -9.69 -1.01
CA VAL A 329 -22.21 -10.53 -1.43
C VAL A 329 -21.31 -10.80 -0.23
N LEU A 330 -21.09 -12.07 0.09
CA LEU A 330 -20.14 -12.50 1.10
C LEU A 330 -18.89 -13.01 0.44
N SER A 331 -17.73 -12.61 0.96
CA SER A 331 -16.42 -13.08 0.51
C SER A 331 -15.57 -13.49 1.71
N ALA A 332 -14.74 -14.50 1.51
CA ALA A 332 -13.73 -14.92 2.47
C ALA A 332 -12.43 -15.26 1.77
N GLU A 333 -11.32 -14.85 2.38
CA GLU A 333 -9.97 -15.20 1.95
C GLU A 333 -9.22 -15.84 3.10
N LEU A 334 -8.35 -16.79 2.79
CA LEU A 334 -7.46 -17.43 3.73
C LEU A 334 -6.10 -17.62 3.07
N ALA A 335 -5.05 -17.14 3.74
CA ALA A 335 -3.66 -17.32 3.35
C ALA A 335 -2.89 -17.98 4.51
N TYR A 336 -2.46 -19.22 4.32
CA TYR A 336 -1.55 -19.91 5.23
C TYR A 336 -0.11 -19.70 4.76
N THR A 337 0.64 -18.90 5.49
CA THR A 337 2.04 -18.58 5.20
C THR A 337 2.95 -19.47 6.01
N ILE A 338 3.75 -20.29 5.33
CA ILE A 338 4.74 -21.16 5.93
C ILE A 338 5.99 -20.35 6.24
N GLY A 339 6.34 -20.28 7.51
CA GLY A 339 7.57 -19.63 7.95
C GLY A 339 7.57 -18.10 7.75
N GLN A 340 6.46 -17.39 8.00
CA GLN A 340 6.39 -15.93 8.01
C GLN A 340 7.47 -15.36 8.92
N PRO A 341 8.37 -14.47 8.44
CA PRO A 341 9.39 -13.87 9.25
C PRO A 341 8.82 -12.74 10.12
N TYR A 342 9.25 -12.70 11.37
CA TYR A 342 8.97 -11.66 12.35
C TYR A 342 10.27 -11.24 13.02
N ASN A 343 10.39 -9.97 13.40
CA ASN A 343 11.45 -9.52 14.27
C ASN A 343 11.16 -9.89 15.74
N VAL A 344 12.20 -9.92 16.56
CA VAL A 344 12.13 -10.22 17.99
C VAL A 344 12.63 -9.03 18.81
N GLY A 345 11.93 -8.71 19.89
CA GLY A 345 12.28 -7.69 20.85
C GLY A 345 11.37 -6.48 20.82
N VAL A 346 10.64 -6.24 21.90
CA VAL A 346 9.80 -5.08 22.15
C VAL A 346 10.54 -4.01 22.95
N GLY A 347 10.03 -2.78 22.92
CA GLY A 347 10.55 -1.69 23.74
C GLY A 347 11.76 -0.97 23.13
N PRO A 348 12.44 -0.13 23.93
CA PRO A 348 13.55 0.68 23.46
C PRO A 348 14.77 -0.16 23.10
N PHE A 349 15.55 0.34 22.14
CA PHE A 349 16.84 -0.25 21.83
C PHE A 349 17.77 -0.10 23.03
N THR A 350 18.12 -1.19 23.66
CA THR A 350 19.19 -1.26 24.62
C THR A 350 20.43 -1.79 23.92
N GLY A 351 21.50 -1.00 23.85
CA GLY A 351 22.75 -1.42 23.23
C GLY A 351 23.28 -2.76 23.79
N PRO A 352 24.31 -3.35 23.18
CA PRO A 352 24.84 -4.63 23.62
C PRO A 352 25.29 -4.53 25.08
N THR A 353 24.65 -5.33 25.92
CA THR A 353 25.11 -5.50 27.31
C THR A 353 26.23 -6.54 27.37
N PRO A 354 27.16 -6.48 28.32
CA PRO A 354 28.15 -7.53 28.50
C PRO A 354 27.47 -8.91 28.62
N GLY A 355 27.61 -9.75 27.60
CA GLY A 355 27.04 -11.11 27.55
C GLY A 355 25.63 -11.23 27.01
N GLY A 356 25.00 -10.15 26.48
CA GLY A 356 23.68 -10.17 25.89
C GLY A 356 23.59 -9.50 24.51
N ALA A 357 22.74 -10.02 23.64
CA ALA A 357 22.36 -9.33 22.42
C ALA A 357 21.53 -8.07 22.78
N PRO A 358 21.59 -6.99 21.96
CA PRO A 358 20.71 -5.85 22.14
C PRO A 358 19.26 -6.31 22.07
N GLN A 359 18.46 -5.75 22.94
CA GLN A 359 17.03 -6.00 23.01
C GLN A 359 16.26 -4.76 22.51
N GLY A 360 15.02 -4.95 22.13
CA GLY A 360 14.17 -3.89 21.65
C GLY A 360 14.30 -3.59 20.15
N LEU A 361 13.35 -2.84 19.61
CA LEU A 361 13.23 -2.41 18.21
C LEU A 361 13.45 -3.52 17.16
N GLY A 362 13.15 -4.80 17.50
CA GLY A 362 13.34 -5.94 16.60
C GLY A 362 14.77 -6.39 16.36
N PHE A 363 15.74 -5.88 17.11
CA PHE A 363 17.14 -6.23 16.95
C PHE A 363 17.52 -7.60 17.52
N GLY A 364 16.61 -8.26 18.24
CA GLY A 364 16.80 -9.61 18.78
C GLY A 364 16.83 -10.74 17.74
N GLY A 365 16.75 -10.37 16.45
CA GLY A 365 16.83 -11.30 15.34
C GLY A 365 15.50 -11.55 14.64
N ILE A 366 15.49 -12.57 13.80
CA ILE A 366 14.30 -12.95 12.99
C ILE A 366 13.85 -14.34 13.42
N ARG A 367 12.58 -14.46 13.78
CA ARG A 367 11.91 -15.72 14.08
C ARG A 367 10.85 -16.00 13.02
N LYS A 368 10.81 -17.23 12.53
CA LYS A 368 9.77 -17.69 11.60
C LYS A 368 8.65 -18.37 12.36
N LYS A 369 7.42 -18.05 11.98
CA LYS A 369 6.18 -18.68 12.46
C LYS A 369 5.27 -18.96 11.28
N ASP A 370 4.60 -20.08 11.32
CA ASP A 370 3.46 -20.31 10.44
C ASP A 370 2.33 -19.38 10.84
N THR A 371 1.70 -18.77 9.86
CA THR A 371 0.73 -17.70 10.10
C THR A 371 -0.47 -17.88 9.19
N VAL A 372 -1.67 -17.70 9.72
CA VAL A 372 -2.90 -17.67 8.96
C VAL A 372 -3.41 -16.24 8.88
N THR A 373 -3.51 -15.69 7.69
CA THR A 373 -4.19 -14.41 7.47
C THR A 373 -5.56 -14.68 6.88
N MET A 374 -6.60 -14.17 7.52
CA MET A 374 -7.99 -14.33 7.11
C MET A 374 -8.62 -12.98 6.80
N MET A 375 -9.52 -12.96 5.83
CA MET A 375 -10.42 -11.84 5.55
C MET A 375 -11.84 -12.36 5.41
N LEU A 376 -12.79 -11.72 6.09
CA LEU A 376 -14.23 -11.89 5.88
C LEU A 376 -14.81 -10.55 5.43
N ARG A 377 -15.59 -10.57 4.36
CA ARG A 377 -16.17 -9.37 3.76
C ARG A 377 -17.66 -9.55 3.50
N ALA A 378 -18.43 -8.50 3.72
CA ALA A 378 -19.82 -8.39 3.33
C ALA A 378 -20.05 -7.08 2.59
N ASP A 379 -20.49 -7.18 1.33
CA ASP A 379 -20.81 -6.04 0.46
C ASP A 379 -22.32 -5.96 0.26
N LYS A 380 -22.87 -4.79 0.49
CA LYS A 380 -24.31 -4.56 0.32
C LYS A 380 -24.60 -3.17 -0.22
N ASN A 381 -25.59 -3.11 -1.12
CA ASN A 381 -26.20 -1.85 -1.55
C ASN A 381 -27.33 -1.48 -0.58
N LEU A 382 -27.13 -0.44 0.23
CA LEU A 382 -28.10 0.04 1.20
C LEU A 382 -29.10 1.00 0.56
N ASN A 383 -30.39 0.73 0.73
CA ASN A 383 -31.48 1.60 0.24
C ASN A 383 -31.65 2.83 1.15
N LEU A 384 -30.77 3.81 1.00
CA LEU A 384 -30.76 5.04 1.79
C LEU A 384 -31.49 6.21 1.10
N GLN A 385 -32.12 5.99 -0.06
CA GLN A 385 -32.79 6.99 -0.87
C GLN A 385 -33.87 7.76 -0.08
N ASN A 386 -34.72 7.04 0.65
CA ASN A 386 -35.78 7.65 1.43
C ASN A 386 -35.27 8.35 2.71
N LEU A 387 -34.15 7.90 3.25
CA LEU A 387 -33.59 8.43 4.52
C LEU A 387 -32.66 9.60 4.27
N LEU A 388 -31.78 9.48 3.28
CA LEU A 388 -30.70 10.44 3.00
C LEU A 388 -30.86 11.16 1.65
N GLY A 389 -31.86 10.83 0.85
CA GLY A 389 -32.09 11.45 -0.45
C GLY A 389 -31.03 11.10 -1.51
N THR A 390 -30.39 9.92 -1.40
CA THR A 390 -29.41 9.48 -2.39
C THR A 390 -30.06 9.18 -3.73
N SER A 391 -29.33 9.35 -4.82
CA SER A 391 -29.85 9.13 -6.19
C SER A 391 -30.12 7.66 -6.50
N ARG A 392 -29.39 6.75 -5.83
CA ARG A 392 -29.50 5.29 -5.97
C ARG A 392 -29.07 4.60 -4.67
N PRO A 393 -29.24 3.28 -4.52
CA PRO A 393 -28.70 2.54 -3.39
C PRO A 393 -27.21 2.76 -3.21
N SER A 394 -26.78 2.92 -1.98
CA SER A 394 -25.41 3.29 -1.57
C SER A 394 -24.57 2.05 -1.31
N PHE A 395 -23.46 1.91 -2.01
CA PHE A 395 -22.54 0.80 -1.78
C PHE A 395 -21.92 0.90 -0.38
N SER A 396 -21.90 -0.21 0.32
CA SER A 396 -21.31 -0.33 1.65
C SER A 396 -20.61 -1.67 1.80
N SER A 397 -19.48 -1.67 2.48
CA SER A 397 -18.68 -2.86 2.74
C SER A 397 -18.24 -2.87 4.20
N ILE A 398 -18.19 -4.05 4.80
CA ILE A 398 -17.56 -4.31 6.08
C ILE A 398 -16.58 -5.47 5.91
N GLN A 399 -15.37 -5.35 6.47
CA GLN A 399 -14.31 -6.34 6.32
C GLN A 399 -13.63 -6.57 7.67
N LEU A 400 -13.46 -7.83 8.03
CA LEU A 400 -12.70 -8.26 9.19
C LEU A 400 -11.44 -8.97 8.70
N PHE A 401 -10.30 -8.46 9.08
CA PHE A 401 -8.99 -9.08 8.87
C PHE A 401 -8.48 -9.64 10.18
N ASP A 402 -7.93 -10.85 10.17
CA ASP A 402 -7.24 -11.41 11.32
C ASP A 402 -5.94 -12.08 10.88
N THR A 403 -4.86 -11.74 11.56
CA THR A 403 -3.57 -12.44 11.44
C THR A 403 -3.40 -13.32 12.67
N TRP A 404 -3.65 -14.61 12.50
CA TRP A 404 -3.53 -15.61 13.54
C TRP A 404 -2.15 -16.29 13.48
N ILE A 405 -1.42 -16.22 14.59
CA ILE A 405 -0.11 -16.85 14.78
C ILE A 405 -0.30 -17.97 15.83
N PRO A 406 -0.52 -19.21 15.40
CA PRO A 406 -0.86 -20.29 16.32
C PRO A 406 0.18 -20.47 17.43
N HIS A 407 -0.32 -20.61 18.67
CA HIS A 407 0.48 -20.85 19.87
C HIS A 407 1.52 -19.76 20.18
N LEU A 408 1.32 -18.54 19.69
CA LEU A 408 2.18 -17.41 20.03
C LEU A 408 2.01 -17.06 21.52
N LYS A 409 3.15 -16.92 22.21
CA LYS A 409 3.21 -16.39 23.58
C LYS A 409 3.80 -14.99 23.54
N GLU A 410 3.26 -14.06 24.29
CA GLU A 410 3.78 -12.68 24.41
C GLU A 410 5.28 -12.64 24.80
N SER A 411 5.71 -13.62 25.61
CA SER A 411 7.13 -13.77 25.99
C SER A 411 8.09 -14.07 24.82
N GLU A 412 7.55 -14.37 23.63
CA GLU A 412 8.36 -14.50 22.42
C GLU A 412 8.70 -13.14 21.80
N GLU A 413 8.05 -12.07 22.26
CA GLU A 413 8.27 -10.68 21.86
C GLU A 413 8.33 -10.47 20.35
N LEU A 414 7.46 -11.17 19.61
CA LEU A 414 7.38 -11.00 18.17
C LEU A 414 6.78 -9.64 17.84
N VAL A 415 7.37 -8.97 16.87
CA VAL A 415 6.96 -7.66 16.41
C VAL A 415 6.94 -7.61 14.89
N ARG A 416 6.07 -6.75 14.37
CA ARG A 416 5.92 -6.49 12.94
C ARG A 416 6.39 -5.08 12.66
N LEU A 417 7.12 -4.87 11.56
CA LEU A 417 7.56 -3.55 11.11
C LEU A 417 8.27 -2.73 12.20
N PHE A 418 9.59 -2.68 12.15
CA PHE A 418 10.40 -1.83 13.03
C PHE A 418 10.11 -1.94 14.52
N ALA A 419 9.45 -2.97 14.95
CA ALA A 419 9.41 -3.50 16.30
C ALA A 419 9.30 -2.49 17.43
N TYR A 420 8.54 -1.45 17.23
CA TYR A 420 8.40 -0.39 18.18
C TYR A 420 7.00 -0.45 18.80
N GLY A 421 6.89 -0.79 20.07
CA GLY A 421 5.64 -0.84 20.79
C GLY A 421 5.20 -2.23 21.23
N ALA A 422 3.91 -2.49 21.19
CA ALA A 422 3.31 -3.72 21.69
C ALA A 422 3.75 -4.96 20.92
N PRO A 423 4.00 -6.09 21.59
CA PRO A 423 4.23 -7.35 20.93
C PRO A 423 2.96 -7.78 20.16
N LEU A 424 3.16 -8.62 19.14
CA LEU A 424 2.04 -9.28 18.47
C LEU A 424 1.36 -10.26 19.45
N THR A 425 0.06 -10.35 19.34
CA THR A 425 -0.76 -11.34 20.04
C THR A 425 -1.05 -12.53 19.13
N GLU A 426 -1.60 -13.61 19.66
CA GLU A 426 -1.96 -14.79 18.87
C GLU A 426 -2.93 -14.43 17.74
N HIS A 427 -3.90 -13.53 18.01
CA HIS A 427 -4.79 -12.93 17.03
C HIS A 427 -4.55 -11.43 16.94
N ASN A 428 -4.44 -10.90 15.71
CA ASN A 428 -4.25 -9.47 15.46
C ASN A 428 -5.30 -9.03 14.45
N ALA A 429 -6.44 -8.57 14.99
CA ALA A 429 -7.65 -8.33 14.20
C ALA A 429 -7.89 -6.85 13.92
N ILE A 430 -8.24 -6.53 12.67
CA ILE A 430 -8.63 -5.20 12.21
C ILE A 430 -10.00 -5.29 11.56
N LEU A 431 -10.92 -4.44 12.00
CA LEU A 431 -12.23 -4.28 11.39
C LEU A 431 -12.22 -3.00 10.55
N THR A 432 -12.65 -3.09 9.28
CA THR A 432 -12.87 -1.92 8.43
C THR A 432 -14.31 -1.87 7.94
N ALA A 433 -14.80 -0.67 7.70
CA ALA A 433 -16.08 -0.44 7.05
C ALA A 433 -15.98 0.78 6.16
N PHE A 434 -16.63 0.76 5.02
CA PHE A 434 -16.79 1.96 4.20
C PHE A 434 -18.14 2.01 3.50
N SER A 435 -18.58 3.23 3.18
CA SER A 435 -19.80 3.47 2.45
C SER A 435 -19.61 4.67 1.52
N VAL A 436 -20.21 4.59 0.33
CA VAL A 436 -20.24 5.67 -0.65
C VAL A 436 -21.68 6.04 -0.93
N LEU A 437 -22.04 7.29 -0.63
CA LEU A 437 -23.34 7.88 -0.95
C LEU A 437 -23.29 8.51 -2.35
N ASN A 438 -24.41 8.52 -3.04
CA ASN A 438 -24.49 9.00 -4.42
C ASN A 438 -25.57 10.05 -4.56
N TYR A 439 -25.19 11.28 -4.91
CA TYR A 439 -26.08 12.41 -5.12
C TYR A 439 -25.93 13.00 -6.51
N ARG A 440 -26.96 13.73 -6.96
CA ARG A 440 -26.97 14.46 -8.22
C ARG A 440 -26.53 13.58 -9.41
N SER A 441 -27.15 12.40 -9.53
CA SER A 441 -26.80 11.43 -10.57
C SER A 441 -25.31 11.09 -10.57
N ASP A 442 -24.78 10.75 -9.40
CA ASP A 442 -23.39 10.34 -9.16
C ASP A 442 -22.31 11.41 -9.42
N THR A 443 -22.69 12.69 -9.47
CA THR A 443 -21.72 13.79 -9.61
C THR A 443 -21.16 14.28 -8.27
N VAL A 444 -21.84 13.96 -7.14
CA VAL A 444 -21.40 14.29 -5.78
C VAL A 444 -21.48 13.03 -4.94
N ASN A 445 -20.33 12.48 -4.52
CA ASN A 445 -20.23 11.20 -3.85
C ASN A 445 -19.52 11.32 -2.50
N PRO A 446 -20.25 11.67 -1.42
CA PRO A 446 -19.69 11.57 -0.08
C PRO A 446 -19.37 10.12 0.28
N SER A 447 -18.23 9.91 0.95
CA SER A 447 -17.83 8.60 1.42
C SER A 447 -17.28 8.67 2.85
N LEU A 448 -17.33 7.56 3.54
CA LEU A 448 -16.77 7.39 4.86
C LEU A 448 -16.10 6.02 4.93
N ALA A 449 -14.81 6.01 5.26
CA ALA A 449 -14.09 4.79 5.61
C ALA A 449 -13.67 4.85 7.09
N ILE A 450 -13.77 3.72 7.77
CA ILE A 450 -13.40 3.56 9.18
C ILE A 450 -12.59 2.27 9.32
N GLY A 451 -11.54 2.30 10.13
CA GLY A 451 -10.79 1.11 10.52
C GLY A 451 -10.48 1.12 12.01
N VAL A 452 -10.53 -0.05 12.63
CA VAL A 452 -10.33 -0.24 14.08
C VAL A 452 -9.43 -1.43 14.34
N ASP A 453 -8.34 -1.22 15.07
CA ASP A 453 -7.54 -2.28 15.66
C ASP A 453 -8.27 -2.80 16.92
N LEU A 454 -8.71 -4.05 16.84
CA LEU A 454 -9.51 -4.65 17.90
C LEU A 454 -8.68 -5.09 19.11
N ASN A 455 -7.38 -5.30 18.92
CA ASN A 455 -6.46 -5.78 19.97
C ASN A 455 -5.84 -4.63 20.77
N HIS A 456 -5.33 -3.58 20.10
CA HIS A 456 -4.55 -2.53 20.77
C HIS A 456 -5.32 -1.20 20.91
N GLY A 457 -6.49 -1.08 20.29
CA GLY A 457 -7.33 0.09 20.40
C GLY A 457 -6.72 1.31 19.72
N GLY A 458 -7.20 1.57 18.55
CA GLY A 458 -6.82 2.68 17.68
C GLY A 458 -7.49 2.47 16.35
N GLY A 459 -7.41 3.46 15.48
CA GLY A 459 -8.03 3.35 14.18
C GLY A 459 -7.89 4.60 13.35
N PHE A 460 -8.65 4.63 12.27
CA PHE A 460 -8.77 5.77 11.40
C PHE A 460 -10.23 6.04 11.02
N VAL A 461 -10.49 7.29 10.67
CA VAL A 461 -11.76 7.75 10.09
C VAL A 461 -11.42 8.65 8.91
N ILE A 462 -11.95 8.34 7.73
CA ILE A 462 -11.66 9.04 6.48
C ILE A 462 -12.98 9.48 5.85
N PRO A 463 -13.56 10.63 6.26
CA PRO A 463 -14.62 11.26 5.51
C PRO A 463 -14.07 11.89 4.24
N ALA A 464 -14.76 11.69 3.12
CA ALA A 464 -14.38 12.27 1.85
C ALA A 464 -15.60 12.68 1.02
N VAL A 465 -15.37 13.53 0.03
CA VAL A 465 -16.34 13.85 -1.02
C VAL A 465 -15.63 13.81 -2.36
N ASP A 466 -16.07 12.91 -3.23
CA ASP A 466 -15.65 12.86 -4.63
C ASP A 466 -16.64 13.63 -5.50
N LEU A 467 -16.12 14.48 -6.38
CA LEU A 467 -16.87 15.32 -7.31
C LEU A 467 -16.52 14.95 -8.75
N VAL A 468 -17.55 14.66 -9.54
CA VAL A 468 -17.46 14.46 -10.98
C VAL A 468 -17.83 15.77 -11.67
N LEU A 469 -16.86 16.39 -12.34
CA LEU A 469 -16.98 17.74 -12.92
C LEU A 469 -16.88 17.63 -14.46
N GLY A 470 -18.02 17.39 -15.10
CA GLY A 470 -18.06 17.06 -16.52
C GLY A 470 -17.43 15.69 -16.83
N ASP A 471 -16.98 15.50 -18.06
CA ASP A 471 -16.52 14.19 -18.54
C ASP A 471 -15.11 13.83 -18.07
N SER A 472 -14.23 14.81 -17.94
CA SER A 472 -12.79 14.60 -17.77
C SER A 472 -12.22 15.02 -16.41
N TRP A 473 -12.96 15.80 -15.59
CA TRP A 473 -12.45 16.29 -14.33
C TRP A 473 -13.03 15.53 -13.13
N ARG A 474 -12.17 15.25 -12.17
CA ARG A 474 -12.53 14.65 -10.88
C ARG A 474 -11.83 15.43 -9.77
N ALA A 475 -12.58 15.80 -8.74
CA ALA A 475 -12.01 16.42 -7.56
C ALA A 475 -12.38 15.62 -6.31
N LYS A 476 -11.46 15.51 -5.34
CA LYS A 476 -11.70 14.86 -4.06
C LYS A 476 -11.23 15.76 -2.93
N ILE A 477 -12.02 15.84 -1.89
CA ILE A 477 -11.66 16.44 -0.60
C ILE A 477 -11.77 15.34 0.43
N GLU A 478 -10.74 15.13 1.24
CA GLU A 478 -10.65 14.02 2.18
C GLU A 478 -9.95 14.45 3.44
N ALA A 479 -10.40 13.97 4.60
CA ALA A 479 -9.70 14.15 5.85
C ALA A 479 -9.24 12.79 6.38
N ASP A 480 -7.93 12.63 6.55
CA ASP A 480 -7.32 11.45 7.15
C ASP A 480 -7.19 11.70 8.65
N ILE A 481 -7.96 11.00 9.47
CA ILE A 481 -8.01 11.20 10.92
C ILE A 481 -7.68 9.90 11.62
N PHE A 482 -6.60 9.91 12.41
CA PHE A 482 -6.22 8.80 13.26
C PHE A 482 -6.65 9.04 14.70
N TRP A 483 -7.00 7.97 15.37
CA TRP A 483 -7.24 7.97 16.80
C TRP A 483 -6.57 6.77 17.44
N THR A 484 -6.21 6.90 18.72
CA THR A 484 -5.58 5.81 19.48
C THR A 484 -5.84 5.98 20.96
N ARG A 485 -5.80 4.88 21.70
CA ARG A 485 -5.79 4.88 23.16
C ARG A 485 -4.39 5.12 23.72
N ASN A 486 -3.38 4.64 23.00
CA ASN A 486 -1.98 4.71 23.41
C ASN A 486 -1.17 5.46 22.35
N VAL A 487 -0.31 6.36 22.78
CA VAL A 487 0.58 7.16 21.91
C VAL A 487 2.03 6.82 22.18
N SER A 488 2.84 6.82 21.14
CA SER A 488 4.30 6.77 21.27
C SER A 488 4.79 8.12 21.81
N GLN A 489 5.65 8.10 22.83
CA GLN A 489 6.05 9.32 23.53
C GLN A 489 7.41 9.84 23.04
N THR A 490 8.44 9.00 23.06
CA THR A 490 9.80 9.38 22.68
C THR A 490 10.54 8.22 22.02
N LEU A 491 11.66 8.52 21.37
CA LEU A 491 12.59 7.55 20.77
C LEU A 491 13.11 6.50 21.76
N PHE A 492 13.35 6.91 23.02
CA PHE A 492 14.07 6.10 24.01
C PHE A 492 13.14 5.56 25.11
N ASP A 493 11.90 6.03 25.14
CA ASP A 493 10.88 5.58 26.09
C ASP A 493 9.55 5.35 25.33
N PRO A 494 9.48 4.31 24.49
CA PRO A 494 8.28 3.97 23.76
C PRO A 494 7.22 3.43 24.70
N ASN A 495 5.96 3.79 24.44
CA ASN A 495 4.85 3.13 25.11
C ASN A 495 4.71 1.70 24.56
N PRO A 496 4.92 0.66 25.39
CA PRO A 496 4.88 -0.74 24.93
C PRO A 496 3.48 -1.21 24.50
N SER A 497 2.45 -0.39 24.69
CA SER A 497 1.08 -0.69 24.27
C SER A 497 0.69 -0.04 22.94
N VAL A 498 1.60 0.71 22.30
CA VAL A 498 1.34 1.34 21.00
C VAL A 498 1.52 0.33 19.90
N GLN A 499 0.56 0.26 18.99
CA GLN A 499 0.70 -0.42 17.71
C GLN A 499 0.07 0.38 16.58
N LEU A 500 0.39 0.02 15.35
CA LEU A 500 -0.08 0.49 14.04
C LEU A 500 -0.61 1.94 14.04
N PHE A 501 -1.90 2.15 14.33
CA PHE A 501 -2.53 3.47 14.25
C PHE A 501 -2.05 4.45 15.31
N GLY A 502 -1.53 3.96 16.43
CA GLY A 502 -0.94 4.79 17.48
C GLY A 502 0.31 5.54 17.02
N TYR A 503 1.03 5.01 16.05
CA TYR A 503 2.21 5.67 15.47
C TYR A 503 1.85 6.84 14.55
N PHE A 504 0.59 6.95 14.14
CA PHE A 504 0.13 7.97 13.19
C PHE A 504 -0.88 8.95 13.78
N ASN A 505 -1.11 8.93 15.10
CA ASN A 505 -2.14 9.74 15.75
C ASN A 505 -1.97 11.26 15.57
N LYS A 506 -0.78 11.73 15.19
CA LYS A 506 -0.48 13.13 14.82
C LYS A 506 -0.34 13.35 13.31
N SER A 507 -0.60 12.33 12.51
CA SER A 507 -0.53 12.42 11.05
C SER A 507 -1.87 12.83 10.39
N ASN A 508 -2.78 13.44 11.16
CA ASN A 508 -4.07 13.89 10.65
C ASN A 508 -3.88 14.95 9.58
N GLN A 509 -4.53 14.77 8.44
CA GLN A 509 -4.39 15.65 7.27
C GLN A 509 -5.75 15.97 6.64
N LEU A 510 -5.82 17.12 5.99
CA LEU A 510 -6.86 17.47 5.03
C LEU A 510 -6.23 17.45 3.64
N THR A 511 -6.75 16.61 2.76
CA THR A 511 -6.19 16.37 1.43
C THR A 511 -7.15 16.82 0.35
N PHE A 512 -6.62 17.47 -0.67
CA PHE A 512 -7.32 17.88 -1.89
C PHE A 512 -6.66 17.17 -3.08
N ARG A 513 -7.46 16.60 -3.95
CA ARG A 513 -7.03 15.96 -5.20
C ARG A 513 -7.82 16.54 -6.35
N LEU A 514 -7.14 16.94 -7.41
CA LEU A 514 -7.75 17.32 -8.68
C LEU A 514 -7.13 16.49 -9.79
N THR A 515 -7.96 15.82 -10.56
CA THR A 515 -7.53 14.94 -11.67
C THR A 515 -8.21 15.35 -12.95
N ARG A 516 -7.45 15.47 -14.03
CA ARG A 516 -7.96 15.55 -15.39
C ARG A 516 -7.59 14.26 -16.12
N GLN A 517 -8.60 13.56 -16.60
CA GLN A 517 -8.47 12.37 -17.45
C GLN A 517 -8.52 12.76 -18.93
N PHE A 518 -7.86 12.03 -19.79
CA PHE A 518 -7.85 12.24 -21.24
C PHE A 518 -7.71 10.91 -21.99
#